data_c910ea8d91435dcc2a5afce80eaaed1e
#
_entry.id   c910ea8d91435dcc2a5afce80eaaed1e
#
_cell.length_a   1.000
_cell.length_b   1.000
_cell.length_c   1.000
_cell.angle_alpha   90.00
_cell.angle_beta   90.00
_cell.angle_gamma   90.00
#
_symmetry.space_group_name_H-M   'P 1'
#
loop_
_entity.id
_entity.type
_entity.pdbx_description
1 polymer ?
#
loop_
_entity_poly.entity_id
_entity_poly.type
_entity_poly.pdbx_seq_one_letter_code
_entity_poly.pdbx_strand_id
1 'polypeptide(L)'
;MKRRQFVTSIAAGLGVAALPGRLRATATPRPLKLLILGGTGFLGPHTVEYALARGHEVTLFNRGKTNLGLFPDLETIIGDRDPEVNSGLSGLEGRQWDAVIDNSGYVPRMVGASASLLAGNVGQYVFVSTICQYEDWIEGGTFGTEERPRAVLEDPATEDISQYYCELKAYCERAVEDAIPDRATFVRPGLIVGPLDRSDRYTYWPVRMARGGEVLAPGKPGDLTQYIDVRDLAQFLVHCVEQGHIGAYNAVCNPRPWGSFLAATRDAVNPDAKLTWVPAGFLAEHDVQPWNDVHMWADADSPMAGSLAWSADKAIAAGLAFRPAAETARDTLAWFETLPPKRREQLRAGMNPEKEAAVLAAWHEREGA
;
A
#
# COMPACT_ATOMS: atom_id res chain seq x y z
N MET A 1 12.55 -87.00 1.36
CA MET A 1 11.57 -86.42 0.42
C MET A 1 10.43 -85.82 1.17
N LYS A 2 10.34 -84.45 1.20
CA LYS A 2 9.13 -83.66 1.35
C LYS A 2 9.51 -82.19 1.34
N ARG A 3 9.07 -81.50 0.30
CA ARG A 3 9.29 -80.06 0.08
C ARG A 3 8.50 -79.25 1.09
N ARG A 4 9.15 -78.28 1.78
CA ARG A 4 8.51 -77.21 2.55
C ARG A 4 8.34 -75.99 1.65
N GLN A 5 7.09 -75.62 1.46
CA GLN A 5 6.73 -74.40 0.79
C GLN A 5 6.93 -73.20 1.75
N PHE A 6 7.69 -72.22 1.31
CA PHE A 6 7.82 -70.86 1.98
C PHE A 6 6.74 -69.98 1.38
N VAL A 7 5.83 -69.50 2.19
CA VAL A 7 4.86 -68.45 1.85
C VAL A 7 5.51 -67.12 2.14
N THR A 8 5.78 -66.35 1.10
CA THR A 8 6.29 -64.96 1.22
C THR A 8 5.10 -64.03 1.10
N SER A 9 4.75 -63.35 2.19
CA SER A 9 3.73 -62.31 2.22
C SER A 9 4.32 -61.04 1.65
N ILE A 10 3.83 -60.58 0.51
CA ILE A 10 4.12 -59.26 -0.08
C ILE A 10 3.15 -58.28 0.53
N ALA A 11 3.65 -57.34 1.38
CA ALA A 11 2.91 -56.17 1.82
C ALA A 11 2.92 -55.15 0.68
N ALA A 12 1.78 -54.95 0.06
CA ALA A 12 1.59 -53.87 -0.92
C ALA A 12 1.45 -52.55 -0.19
N GLY A 13 2.52 -51.75 -0.19
CA GLY A 13 2.47 -50.38 0.23
C GLY A 13 1.79 -49.51 -0.86
N LEU A 14 0.59 -49.00 -0.56
CA LEU A 14 -0.06 -47.99 -1.38
C LEU A 14 0.68 -46.67 -1.20
N GLY A 15 1.62 -46.38 -2.09
CA GLY A 15 2.20 -45.06 -2.26
C GLY A 15 1.16 -44.15 -2.90
N VAL A 16 0.60 -43.23 -2.11
CA VAL A 16 -0.17 -42.10 -2.62
C VAL A 16 0.81 -41.16 -3.32
N ALA A 17 0.91 -41.28 -4.63
CA ALA A 17 1.60 -40.30 -5.46
C ALA A 17 0.82 -38.97 -5.36
N ALA A 18 1.36 -37.97 -4.61
CA ALA A 18 0.88 -36.64 -4.68
C ALA A 18 1.12 -36.11 -6.10
N LEU A 19 0.05 -36.00 -6.87
CA LEU A 19 0.07 -35.31 -8.16
C LEU A 19 0.45 -33.85 -7.89
N PRO A 20 1.46 -33.29 -8.60
CA PRO A 20 1.74 -31.87 -8.51
C PRO A 20 0.47 -31.13 -8.93
N GLY A 21 -0.06 -30.31 -8.02
CA GLY A 21 -1.20 -29.45 -8.30
C GLY A 21 -0.90 -28.69 -9.60
N ARG A 22 -1.66 -28.95 -10.64
CA ARG A 22 -1.66 -28.13 -11.83
C ARG A 22 -2.01 -26.73 -11.36
N LEU A 23 -1.05 -25.79 -11.38
CA LEU A 23 -1.32 -24.38 -11.39
C LEU A 23 -2.39 -24.18 -12.47
N ARG A 24 -3.60 -23.90 -12.05
CA ARG A 24 -4.67 -23.48 -12.96
C ARG A 24 -4.14 -22.23 -13.62
N ALA A 25 -3.77 -22.33 -14.88
CA ALA A 25 -3.55 -21.14 -15.69
C ALA A 25 -4.86 -20.35 -15.60
N THR A 26 -4.84 -19.25 -14.86
CA THR A 26 -5.96 -18.31 -14.84
C THR A 26 -6.12 -17.86 -16.28
N ALA A 27 -7.29 -18.13 -16.87
CA ALA A 27 -7.60 -17.66 -18.21
C ALA A 27 -7.24 -16.20 -18.30
N THR A 28 -6.55 -15.79 -19.37
CA THR A 28 -6.27 -14.38 -19.62
C THR A 28 -7.62 -13.66 -19.62
N PRO A 29 -7.86 -12.68 -18.73
CA PRO A 29 -9.15 -12.01 -18.70
C PRO A 29 -9.42 -11.33 -20.06
N ARG A 30 -10.69 -11.15 -20.37
CA ARG A 30 -11.08 -10.36 -21.55
C ARG A 30 -10.38 -8.98 -21.44
N PRO A 31 -9.75 -8.48 -22.51
CA PRO A 31 -9.26 -7.11 -22.52
C PRO A 31 -10.36 -6.12 -22.14
N LEU A 32 -10.08 -5.26 -21.18
CA LEU A 32 -10.99 -4.22 -20.70
C LEU A 32 -10.45 -2.85 -21.11
N LYS A 33 -11.33 -1.90 -21.34
CA LYS A 33 -11.00 -0.49 -21.53
C LYS A 33 -11.02 0.20 -20.17
N LEU A 34 -9.85 0.59 -19.68
CA LEU A 34 -9.65 1.18 -18.35
C LEU A 34 -9.34 2.67 -18.48
N LEU A 35 -10.06 3.50 -17.72
CA LEU A 35 -9.67 4.88 -17.48
C LEU A 35 -8.92 4.95 -16.14
N ILE A 36 -7.71 5.50 -16.15
CA ILE A 36 -6.93 5.72 -14.92
C ILE A 36 -6.82 7.21 -14.65
N LEU A 37 -7.45 7.66 -13.56
CA LEU A 37 -7.34 9.04 -13.07
C LEU A 37 -6.10 9.16 -12.20
N GLY A 38 -5.03 9.84 -12.69
CA GLY A 38 -3.78 10.01 -11.98
C GLY A 38 -2.74 8.92 -12.23
N GLY A 39 -2.55 8.48 -13.47
CA GLY A 39 -1.66 7.38 -13.87
C GLY A 39 -0.15 7.65 -13.80
N THR A 40 0.33 8.85 -13.44
CA THR A 40 1.76 9.24 -13.54
C THR A 40 2.43 9.59 -12.21
N GLY A 41 1.73 9.41 -11.08
CA GLY A 41 2.27 9.62 -9.73
C GLY A 41 2.98 8.39 -9.16
N PHE A 42 2.82 8.13 -7.86
CA PHE A 42 3.44 6.99 -7.17
C PHE A 42 2.75 5.64 -7.51
N LEU A 43 1.47 5.50 -7.16
CA LEU A 43 0.70 4.28 -7.40
C LEU A 43 0.35 4.10 -8.89
N GLY A 44 0.09 5.22 -9.57
CA GLY A 44 -0.39 5.22 -10.96
C GLY A 44 0.48 4.42 -11.93
N PRO A 45 1.81 4.64 -12.00
CA PRO A 45 2.68 3.89 -12.91
C PRO A 45 2.57 2.38 -12.73
N HIS A 46 2.60 1.88 -11.49
CA HIS A 46 2.48 0.45 -11.21
C HIS A 46 1.10 -0.11 -11.61
N THR A 47 0.03 0.68 -11.44
CA THR A 47 -1.32 0.29 -11.89
C THR A 47 -1.38 0.22 -13.42
N VAL A 48 -0.82 1.20 -14.12
CA VAL A 48 -0.77 1.24 -15.59
C VAL A 48 0.04 0.07 -16.14
N GLU A 49 1.26 -0.13 -15.64
CA GLU A 49 2.15 -1.22 -16.07
C GLU A 49 1.49 -2.59 -15.88
N TYR A 50 0.86 -2.81 -14.72
CA TYR A 50 0.19 -4.08 -14.46
C TYR A 50 -1.04 -4.27 -15.36
N ALA A 51 -1.86 -3.24 -15.55
CA ALA A 51 -3.02 -3.31 -16.45
C ALA A 51 -2.62 -3.65 -17.90
N LEU A 52 -1.56 -3.00 -18.40
CA LEU A 52 -1.00 -3.30 -19.72
C LEU A 52 -0.45 -4.73 -19.82
N ALA A 53 0.29 -5.18 -18.80
CA ALA A 53 0.81 -6.56 -18.73
C ALA A 53 -0.32 -7.61 -18.71
N ARG A 54 -1.51 -7.24 -18.21
CA ARG A 54 -2.72 -8.07 -18.25
C ARG A 54 -3.47 -8.01 -19.59
N GLY A 55 -3.03 -7.15 -20.52
CA GLY A 55 -3.62 -7.01 -21.85
C GLY A 55 -4.82 -6.06 -21.93
N HIS A 56 -5.00 -5.18 -20.93
CA HIS A 56 -6.05 -4.17 -20.94
C HIS A 56 -5.66 -2.96 -21.80
N GLU A 57 -6.68 -2.27 -22.35
CA GLU A 57 -6.53 -0.98 -23.00
C GLU A 57 -6.59 0.12 -21.93
N VAL A 58 -5.58 0.97 -21.84
CA VAL A 58 -5.49 2.01 -20.81
C VAL A 58 -5.56 3.40 -21.44
N THR A 59 -6.48 4.21 -20.95
CA THR A 59 -6.53 5.66 -21.19
C THR A 59 -6.16 6.38 -19.89
N LEU A 60 -5.27 7.35 -19.96
CA LEU A 60 -4.88 8.18 -18.82
C LEU A 60 -5.65 9.50 -18.82
N PHE A 61 -6.02 9.96 -17.61
CA PHE A 61 -6.48 11.33 -17.39
C PHE A 61 -5.61 11.99 -16.33
N ASN A 62 -4.95 13.07 -16.67
CA ASN A 62 -4.08 13.80 -15.75
C ASN A 62 -3.84 15.25 -16.18
N ARG A 63 -3.20 16.04 -15.31
CA ARG A 63 -2.92 17.46 -15.55
C ARG A 63 -1.72 17.73 -16.49
N GLY A 64 -1.04 16.71 -16.97
CA GLY A 64 0.17 16.88 -17.77
C GLY A 64 1.33 17.57 -17.03
N LYS A 65 1.45 17.41 -15.68
CA LYS A 65 2.49 18.08 -14.88
C LYS A 65 3.52 17.14 -14.26
N THR A 66 3.18 15.88 -14.08
CA THR A 66 4.02 14.90 -13.37
C THR A 66 4.47 13.83 -14.35
N ASN A 67 5.80 13.56 -14.42
CA ASN A 67 6.40 12.49 -15.24
C ASN A 67 5.88 12.50 -16.69
N LEU A 68 5.98 13.65 -17.35
CA LEU A 68 5.61 13.82 -18.75
C LEU A 68 6.35 12.79 -19.62
N GLY A 69 5.61 12.09 -20.45
CA GLY A 69 6.17 11.09 -21.37
C GLY A 69 6.47 9.74 -20.74
N LEU A 70 6.02 9.46 -19.51
CA LEU A 70 6.22 8.14 -18.89
C LEU A 70 5.57 7.00 -19.71
N PHE A 71 4.43 7.28 -20.35
CA PHE A 71 3.70 6.34 -21.20
C PHE A 71 3.37 7.00 -22.55
N PRO A 72 4.35 7.22 -23.43
CA PRO A 72 4.16 8.01 -24.64
C PRO A 72 3.22 7.36 -25.67
N ASP A 73 3.05 6.04 -25.59
CA ASP A 73 2.20 5.28 -26.51
C ASP A 73 0.75 5.16 -26.03
N LEU A 74 0.44 5.64 -24.81
CA LEU A 74 -0.91 5.61 -24.29
C LEU A 74 -1.68 6.89 -24.59
N GLU A 75 -2.94 6.72 -24.90
CA GLU A 75 -3.86 7.87 -24.97
C GLU A 75 -3.87 8.58 -23.61
N THR A 76 -3.51 9.85 -23.63
CA THR A 76 -3.54 10.71 -22.43
C THR A 76 -4.46 11.90 -22.67
N ILE A 77 -5.53 11.96 -21.90
CA ILE A 77 -6.46 13.09 -21.87
C ILE A 77 -5.93 14.09 -20.84
N ILE A 78 -5.56 15.28 -21.30
CA ILE A 78 -5.12 16.36 -20.41
C ILE A 78 -6.33 17.15 -19.92
N GLY A 79 -6.47 17.23 -18.60
CA GLY A 79 -7.54 17.97 -17.93
C GLY A 79 -7.27 18.14 -16.44
N ASP A 80 -8.18 18.78 -15.73
CA ASP A 80 -8.08 18.91 -14.28
C ASP A 80 -9.26 18.19 -13.60
N ARG A 81 -8.99 17.61 -12.42
CA ARG A 81 -10.04 17.02 -11.58
C ARG A 81 -11.04 18.07 -11.08
N ASP A 82 -10.56 19.30 -10.89
CA ASP A 82 -11.42 20.42 -10.61
C ASP A 82 -12.13 20.85 -11.91
N PRO A 83 -13.46 20.69 -11.98
CA PRO A 83 -14.22 21.03 -13.19
C PRO A 83 -14.19 22.55 -13.51
N GLU A 84 -13.83 23.39 -12.53
CA GLU A 84 -13.75 24.84 -12.67
C GLU A 84 -12.37 25.31 -13.16
N VAL A 85 -11.40 24.40 -13.27
CA VAL A 85 -10.01 24.73 -13.65
C VAL A 85 -9.70 24.24 -15.07
N ASN A 86 -9.24 25.14 -15.92
CA ASN A 86 -8.88 24.87 -17.33
C ASN A 86 -10.02 24.21 -18.11
N SER A 87 -9.73 23.08 -18.78
CA SER A 87 -10.73 22.25 -19.48
C SER A 87 -11.53 21.34 -18.54
N GLY A 88 -11.19 21.32 -17.24
CA GLY A 88 -11.85 20.46 -16.27
C GLY A 88 -11.89 19.00 -16.72
N LEU A 89 -13.09 18.44 -16.72
CA LEU A 89 -13.35 17.05 -17.07
C LEU A 89 -13.87 16.89 -18.52
N SER A 90 -13.94 17.97 -19.33
CA SER A 90 -14.61 17.95 -20.65
C SER A 90 -14.04 16.90 -21.61
N GLY A 91 -12.76 16.55 -21.52
CA GLY A 91 -12.15 15.49 -22.34
C GLY A 91 -12.70 14.08 -22.06
N LEU A 92 -13.46 13.88 -20.98
CA LEU A 92 -14.09 12.61 -20.62
C LEU A 92 -15.55 12.50 -21.12
N GLU A 93 -16.14 13.60 -21.55
CA GLU A 93 -17.55 13.65 -21.98
C GLU A 93 -17.83 12.73 -23.17
N GLY A 94 -18.94 11.99 -23.11
CA GLY A 94 -19.41 11.12 -24.19
C GLY A 94 -18.56 9.86 -24.44
N ARG A 95 -17.52 9.63 -23.64
CA ARG A 95 -16.62 8.48 -23.78
C ARG A 95 -17.05 7.36 -22.83
N GLN A 96 -16.70 6.12 -23.18
CA GLN A 96 -17.08 4.92 -22.43
C GLN A 96 -15.88 4.06 -22.09
N TRP A 97 -15.87 3.52 -20.87
CA TRP A 97 -14.87 2.55 -20.39
C TRP A 97 -15.57 1.41 -19.66
N ASP A 98 -14.92 0.24 -19.62
CA ASP A 98 -15.40 -0.89 -18.80
C ASP A 98 -15.26 -0.55 -17.30
N ALA A 99 -14.16 0.13 -16.91
CA ALA A 99 -13.98 0.59 -15.54
C ALA A 99 -13.08 1.83 -15.43
N VAL A 100 -13.21 2.51 -14.29
CA VAL A 100 -12.33 3.61 -13.85
C VAL A 100 -11.55 3.17 -12.63
N ILE A 101 -10.24 3.48 -12.60
CA ILE A 101 -9.39 3.38 -11.39
C ILE A 101 -8.96 4.79 -11.01
N ASP A 102 -9.48 5.28 -9.89
CA ASP A 102 -9.23 6.63 -9.40
C ASP A 102 -8.15 6.66 -8.31
N ASN A 103 -6.92 6.98 -8.70
CA ASN A 103 -5.76 7.05 -7.84
C ASN A 103 -5.53 8.43 -7.19
N SER A 104 -6.33 9.45 -7.53
CA SER A 104 -5.98 10.85 -7.25
C SER A 104 -7.11 11.71 -6.70
N GLY A 105 -8.12 11.10 -6.10
CA GLY A 105 -9.26 11.80 -5.49
C GLY A 105 -8.99 12.18 -4.03
N TYR A 106 -9.03 13.50 -3.72
CA TYR A 106 -8.79 14.01 -2.36
C TYR A 106 -9.89 14.96 -1.87
N VAL A 107 -10.66 15.57 -2.77
CA VAL A 107 -11.71 16.54 -2.48
C VAL A 107 -13.05 16.00 -2.94
N PRO A 108 -14.07 15.91 -2.07
CA PRO A 108 -15.38 15.31 -2.39
C PRO A 108 -16.07 15.93 -3.60
N ARG A 109 -16.04 17.27 -3.73
CA ARG A 109 -16.61 18.00 -4.87
C ARG A 109 -15.99 17.54 -6.20
N MET A 110 -14.65 17.42 -6.25
CA MET A 110 -13.93 17.01 -7.46
C MET A 110 -14.17 15.54 -7.80
N VAL A 111 -14.20 14.67 -6.77
CA VAL A 111 -14.46 13.24 -6.93
C VAL A 111 -15.91 13.02 -7.38
N GLY A 112 -16.86 13.70 -6.74
CA GLY A 112 -18.28 13.64 -7.10
C GLY A 112 -18.54 14.12 -8.52
N ALA A 113 -17.90 15.21 -8.97
CA ALA A 113 -18.01 15.71 -10.33
C ALA A 113 -17.56 14.66 -11.37
N SER A 114 -16.39 14.02 -11.16
CA SER A 114 -15.89 12.99 -12.06
C SER A 114 -16.73 11.71 -11.99
N ALA A 115 -17.18 11.29 -10.82
CA ALA A 115 -18.05 10.12 -10.66
C ALA A 115 -19.40 10.33 -11.34
N SER A 116 -20.03 11.49 -11.16
CA SER A 116 -21.30 11.85 -11.79
C SER A 116 -21.19 11.91 -13.31
N LEU A 117 -20.13 12.51 -13.86
CA LEU A 117 -19.90 12.56 -15.31
C LEU A 117 -19.76 11.15 -15.91
N LEU A 118 -19.12 10.25 -15.19
CA LEU A 118 -18.81 8.90 -15.65
C LEU A 118 -19.91 7.88 -15.34
N ALA A 119 -20.89 8.20 -14.50
CA ALA A 119 -21.89 7.28 -13.97
C ALA A 119 -22.65 6.47 -15.06
N GLY A 120 -23.01 7.11 -16.19
CA GLY A 120 -23.68 6.47 -17.32
C GLY A 120 -22.74 5.76 -18.30
N ASN A 121 -21.44 5.92 -18.14
CA ASN A 121 -20.44 5.57 -19.15
C ASN A 121 -19.37 4.57 -18.66
N VAL A 122 -19.49 4.06 -17.42
CA VAL A 122 -18.57 3.07 -16.87
C VAL A 122 -19.32 1.91 -16.23
N GLY A 123 -18.74 0.72 -16.33
CA GLY A 123 -19.29 -0.47 -15.68
C GLY A 123 -18.97 -0.52 -14.19
N GLN A 124 -17.78 -0.08 -13.78
CA GLN A 124 -17.30 -0.09 -12.38
C GLN A 124 -16.42 1.13 -12.11
N TYR A 125 -16.50 1.65 -10.87
CA TYR A 125 -15.63 2.73 -10.40
C TYR A 125 -14.83 2.25 -9.18
N VAL A 126 -13.52 2.10 -9.32
CA VAL A 126 -12.60 1.71 -8.24
C VAL A 126 -11.93 2.98 -7.70
N PHE A 127 -12.23 3.32 -6.46
CA PHE A 127 -11.68 4.49 -5.79
C PHE A 127 -10.59 4.08 -4.79
N VAL A 128 -9.41 4.67 -4.93
CA VAL A 128 -8.34 4.50 -3.94
C VAL A 128 -8.58 5.45 -2.78
N SER A 129 -9.07 4.89 -1.68
CA SER A 129 -9.35 5.57 -0.42
C SER A 129 -8.16 5.49 0.55
N THR A 130 -8.40 5.29 1.81
CA THR A 130 -7.38 5.14 2.87
C THR A 130 -7.95 4.41 4.08
N ILE A 131 -7.09 3.71 4.82
CA ILE A 131 -7.45 3.11 6.11
C ILE A 131 -7.81 4.16 7.17
N CYS A 132 -7.25 5.37 7.10
CA CYS A 132 -7.53 6.40 8.11
C CYS A 132 -8.89 7.08 7.95
N GLN A 133 -9.69 6.70 6.95
CA GLN A 133 -11.04 7.23 6.75
C GLN A 133 -12.07 6.74 7.78
N TYR A 134 -11.70 5.83 8.69
CA TYR A 134 -12.56 5.41 9.80
C TYR A 134 -12.52 6.43 10.93
N GLU A 135 -13.66 6.61 11.58
CA GLU A 135 -13.83 7.56 12.71
C GLU A 135 -12.82 7.29 13.84
N ASP A 136 -12.60 6.01 14.12
CA ASP A 136 -11.72 5.53 15.19
C ASP A 136 -10.45 4.84 14.67
N TRP A 137 -9.90 5.30 13.52
CA TRP A 137 -8.79 4.61 12.86
C TRP A 137 -7.53 4.45 13.72
N ILE A 138 -7.36 5.30 14.74
CA ILE A 138 -6.25 5.22 15.70
C ILE A 138 -6.58 4.21 16.80
N GLU A 139 -7.76 4.30 17.39
CA GLU A 139 -8.15 3.60 18.62
C GLU A 139 -8.82 2.26 18.33
N GLY A 140 -9.58 2.18 17.27
CA GLY A 140 -10.39 1.02 16.90
C GLY A 140 -9.62 -0.13 16.27
N GLY A 141 -8.32 0.01 16.15
CA GLY A 141 -7.46 -0.84 15.34
C GLY A 141 -7.15 -2.23 15.86
N THR A 142 -7.76 -2.71 16.92
CA THR A 142 -7.61 -4.13 17.26
C THR A 142 -8.43 -4.96 16.27
N PHE A 143 -7.87 -5.22 15.09
CA PHE A 143 -8.47 -5.97 13.98
C PHE A 143 -9.80 -5.37 13.49
N GLY A 144 -9.86 -4.02 13.41
CA GLY A 144 -10.98 -3.30 12.80
C GLY A 144 -11.23 -3.75 11.36
N THR A 145 -12.51 -3.87 11.00
CA THR A 145 -12.95 -4.32 9.67
C THR A 145 -13.59 -3.18 8.88
N GLU A 146 -13.98 -3.47 7.64
CA GLU A 146 -14.65 -2.53 6.75
C GLU A 146 -16.00 -2.03 7.24
N GLU A 147 -16.57 -2.68 8.27
CA GLU A 147 -17.86 -2.33 8.88
C GLU A 147 -17.78 -1.16 9.89
N ARG A 148 -16.57 -0.71 10.22
CA ARG A 148 -16.37 0.42 11.12
C ARG A 148 -16.93 1.72 10.53
N PRO A 149 -17.47 2.63 11.38
CA PRO A 149 -17.98 3.92 10.92
C PRO A 149 -16.91 4.75 10.19
N ARG A 150 -17.33 5.46 9.16
CA ARG A 150 -16.48 6.43 8.45
C ARG A 150 -16.45 7.75 9.20
N ALA A 151 -15.28 8.39 9.19
CA ALA A 151 -15.05 9.70 9.77
C ALA A 151 -16.05 10.76 9.25
N VAL A 152 -16.34 11.74 10.09
CA VAL A 152 -17.31 12.81 9.84
C VAL A 152 -16.60 14.16 9.89
N LEU A 153 -16.87 15.02 8.91
CA LEU A 153 -16.45 16.42 8.89
C LEU A 153 -17.43 17.26 9.70
N GLU A 154 -16.93 18.13 10.55
CA GLU A 154 -17.74 19.16 11.21
C GLU A 154 -18.25 20.19 10.18
N ASP A 155 -17.39 20.62 9.25
CA ASP A 155 -17.76 21.43 8.09
C ASP A 155 -17.63 20.61 6.80
N PRO A 156 -18.73 20.10 6.23
CA PRO A 156 -18.70 19.33 4.98
C PRO A 156 -18.25 20.13 3.75
N ALA A 157 -18.15 21.47 3.85
CA ALA A 157 -17.69 22.31 2.74
C ALA A 157 -16.17 22.51 2.73
N THR A 158 -15.45 22.06 3.77
CA THR A 158 -13.99 22.18 3.81
C THR A 158 -13.32 21.39 2.69
N GLU A 159 -12.27 21.97 2.10
CA GLU A 159 -11.38 21.32 1.13
C GLU A 159 -9.92 21.29 1.62
N ASP A 160 -9.68 21.57 2.92
CA ASP A 160 -8.35 21.58 3.51
C ASP A 160 -7.81 20.16 3.73
N ILE A 161 -7.14 19.62 2.71
CA ILE A 161 -6.54 18.29 2.73
C ILE A 161 -5.44 18.18 3.81
N SER A 162 -4.79 19.29 4.16
CA SER A 162 -3.69 19.27 5.12
C SER A 162 -4.16 18.94 6.53
N GLN A 163 -5.37 19.33 6.87
CA GLN A 163 -5.98 19.13 8.18
C GLN A 163 -6.96 17.94 8.22
N TYR A 164 -7.75 17.76 7.14
CA TYR A 164 -8.90 16.82 7.15
C TYR A 164 -8.77 15.71 6.11
N TYR A 165 -7.54 15.25 5.83
CA TYR A 165 -7.29 14.23 4.78
C TYR A 165 -8.16 12.97 4.95
N CYS A 166 -8.24 12.43 6.17
CA CYS A 166 -8.94 11.19 6.46
C CYS A 166 -10.45 11.32 6.27
N GLU A 167 -11.02 12.39 6.81
CA GLU A 167 -12.43 12.73 6.72
C GLU A 167 -12.82 13.07 5.28
N LEU A 168 -12.00 13.84 4.57
CA LEU A 168 -12.22 14.16 3.16
C LEU A 168 -12.23 12.89 2.30
N LYS A 169 -11.38 11.90 2.59
CA LYS A 169 -11.41 10.62 1.88
C LYS A 169 -12.71 9.85 2.16
N ALA A 170 -13.23 9.89 3.39
CA ALA A 170 -14.53 9.31 3.71
C ALA A 170 -15.67 9.96 2.93
N TYR A 171 -15.64 11.29 2.79
CA TYR A 171 -16.63 12.02 1.99
C TYR A 171 -16.45 11.83 0.48
N CYS A 172 -15.22 11.57 0.00
CA CYS A 172 -15.01 11.15 -1.38
C CYS A 172 -15.67 9.80 -1.67
N GLU A 173 -15.58 8.82 -0.75
CA GLU A 173 -16.31 7.54 -0.90
C GLU A 173 -17.82 7.78 -1.01
N ARG A 174 -18.40 8.62 -0.12
CA ARG A 174 -19.84 8.97 -0.18
C ARG A 174 -20.21 9.59 -1.52
N ALA A 175 -19.41 10.53 -2.02
CA ALA A 175 -19.66 11.17 -3.31
C ALA A 175 -19.64 10.18 -4.48
N VAL A 176 -18.81 9.14 -4.43
CA VAL A 176 -18.81 8.06 -5.43
C VAL A 176 -20.03 7.15 -5.25
N GLU A 177 -20.41 6.79 -4.02
CA GLU A 177 -21.60 5.98 -3.72
C GLU A 177 -22.88 6.65 -4.24
N ASP A 178 -23.01 7.97 -4.00
CA ASP A 178 -24.17 8.75 -4.46
C ASP A 178 -24.27 8.81 -5.99
N ALA A 179 -23.14 8.93 -6.69
CA ALA A 179 -23.08 9.03 -8.13
C ALA A 179 -23.21 7.68 -8.85
N ILE A 180 -22.64 6.61 -8.27
CA ILE A 180 -22.52 5.28 -8.89
C ILE A 180 -22.92 4.22 -7.85
N PRO A 181 -24.18 4.14 -7.45
CA PRO A 181 -24.64 3.14 -6.52
C PRO A 181 -24.43 1.71 -7.07
N ASP A 182 -24.10 0.77 -6.21
CA ASP A 182 -23.95 -0.67 -6.49
C ASP A 182 -22.87 -1.07 -7.51
N ARG A 183 -22.02 -0.13 -7.96
CA ARG A 183 -20.93 -0.38 -8.91
C ARG A 183 -19.60 0.26 -8.47
N ALA A 184 -19.50 0.66 -7.23
CA ALA A 184 -18.30 1.27 -6.66
C ALA A 184 -17.50 0.28 -5.82
N THR A 185 -16.18 0.40 -5.90
CA THR A 185 -15.22 -0.33 -5.09
C THR A 185 -14.32 0.66 -4.38
N PHE A 186 -14.20 0.52 -3.06
CA PHE A 186 -13.39 1.37 -2.22
C PHE A 186 -12.20 0.57 -1.70
N VAL A 187 -11.04 0.78 -2.27
CA VAL A 187 -9.80 0.16 -1.80
C VAL A 187 -9.16 1.11 -0.80
N ARG A 188 -9.05 0.67 0.46
CA ARG A 188 -8.56 1.46 1.61
C ARG A 188 -7.16 1.02 2.00
N PRO A 189 -6.09 1.54 1.35
CA PRO A 189 -4.73 1.20 1.72
C PRO A 189 -4.32 1.86 3.03
N GLY A 190 -3.39 1.20 3.75
CA GLY A 190 -2.60 1.81 4.80
C GLY A 190 -1.40 2.55 4.24
N LEU A 191 -0.24 2.40 4.89
CA LEU A 191 1.01 2.91 4.38
C LEU A 191 1.38 2.20 3.08
N ILE A 192 1.33 2.91 1.96
CA ILE A 192 1.80 2.41 0.68
C ILE A 192 3.31 2.59 0.63
N VAL A 193 4.04 1.50 0.35
CA VAL A 193 5.51 1.47 0.37
C VAL A 193 6.06 0.88 -0.93
N GLY A 194 7.33 1.10 -1.21
CA GLY A 194 7.97 0.49 -2.38
C GLY A 194 8.60 1.50 -3.34
N PRO A 195 9.04 1.05 -4.52
CA PRO A 195 9.64 1.91 -5.53
C PRO A 195 8.73 3.07 -5.94
N LEU A 196 9.31 4.23 -6.23
CA LEU A 196 8.65 5.50 -6.57
C LEU A 196 8.00 6.23 -5.38
N ASP A 197 8.07 5.72 -4.14
CA ASP A 197 7.61 6.47 -2.97
C ASP A 197 8.51 7.68 -2.72
N ARG A 198 7.92 8.88 -2.88
CA ARG A 198 8.62 10.14 -2.68
C ARG A 198 8.62 10.63 -1.24
N SER A 199 7.90 9.95 -0.34
CA SER A 199 7.81 10.35 1.07
C SER A 199 9.03 9.92 1.87
N ASP A 200 9.71 8.86 1.46
CA ASP A 200 10.82 8.17 2.13
C ASP A 200 10.46 7.52 3.46
N ARG A 201 9.20 7.50 3.87
CA ARG A 201 8.79 6.93 5.18
C ARG A 201 9.20 5.47 5.34
N TYR A 202 9.03 4.67 4.26
CA TYR A 202 9.55 3.30 4.21
C TYR A 202 11.00 3.26 3.73
N THR A 203 11.34 4.03 2.69
CA THR A 203 12.66 4.05 2.03
C THR A 203 13.79 4.30 3.02
N TYR A 204 13.53 5.01 4.11
CA TYR A 204 14.47 5.20 5.21
C TYR A 204 15.06 3.86 5.70
N TRP A 205 14.23 2.84 5.92
CA TRP A 205 14.67 1.58 6.52
C TRP A 205 15.66 0.80 5.66
N PRO A 206 15.39 0.45 4.38
CA PRO A 206 16.38 -0.22 3.54
C PRO A 206 17.62 0.64 3.30
N VAL A 207 17.49 1.96 3.15
CA VAL A 207 18.64 2.86 2.99
C VAL A 207 19.47 2.92 4.26
N ARG A 208 18.85 3.01 5.43
CA ARG A 208 19.57 3.02 6.71
C ARG A 208 20.28 1.70 6.97
N MET A 209 19.60 0.57 6.71
CA MET A 209 20.21 -0.77 6.86
C MET A 209 21.40 -0.96 5.91
N ALA A 210 21.30 -0.51 4.66
CA ALA A 210 22.36 -0.62 3.66
C ALA A 210 23.65 0.10 4.07
N ARG A 211 23.55 1.19 4.85
CA ARG A 211 24.73 1.89 5.40
C ARG A 211 25.51 1.05 6.42
N GLY A 212 24.86 0.05 7.00
CA GLY A 212 25.48 -0.85 7.99
C GLY A 212 25.72 -0.22 9.35
N GLY A 213 26.60 -0.86 10.12
CA GLY A 213 26.88 -0.47 11.50
C GLY A 213 25.72 -0.74 12.43
N GLU A 214 25.65 0.03 13.51
CA GLU A 214 24.59 -0.03 14.49
C GLU A 214 23.39 0.80 14.04
N VAL A 215 22.20 0.22 14.10
CA VAL A 215 20.92 0.82 13.66
C VAL A 215 19.97 0.88 14.84
N LEU A 216 19.47 2.05 15.15
CA LEU A 216 18.45 2.21 16.17
C LEU A 216 17.13 1.55 15.72
N ALA A 217 16.67 0.58 16.50
CA ALA A 217 15.37 -0.07 16.37
C ALA A 217 14.44 0.46 17.48
N PRO A 218 13.40 1.23 17.16
CA PRO A 218 12.51 1.79 18.17
C PRO A 218 11.61 0.74 18.78
N GLY A 219 11.31 0.88 20.08
CA GLY A 219 10.35 0.08 20.82
C GLY A 219 10.80 -1.35 21.11
N LYS A 220 9.91 -2.28 20.84
CA LYS A 220 10.08 -3.72 21.12
C LYS A 220 9.89 -4.55 19.86
N PRO A 221 10.58 -5.70 19.71
CA PRO A 221 10.39 -6.59 18.55
C PRO A 221 8.95 -7.05 18.33
N GLY A 222 8.14 -7.09 19.39
CA GLY A 222 6.74 -7.51 19.36
C GLY A 222 5.74 -6.41 19.00
N ASP A 223 6.15 -5.14 18.92
CA ASP A 223 5.31 -4.07 18.44
C ASP A 223 4.79 -4.38 17.03
N LEU A 224 3.68 -3.77 16.63
CA LEU A 224 3.09 -4.08 15.33
C LEU A 224 3.51 -3.06 14.26
N THR A 225 3.57 -3.55 13.04
CA THR A 225 3.62 -2.72 11.83
C THR A 225 2.68 -3.25 10.77
N GLN A 226 2.24 -2.34 9.90
CA GLN A 226 1.31 -2.67 8.82
C GLN A 226 1.56 -1.75 7.62
N TYR A 227 1.56 -2.33 6.41
CA TYR A 227 1.80 -1.61 5.15
C TYR A 227 1.27 -2.39 3.95
N ILE A 228 1.35 -1.81 2.77
CA ILE A 228 1.10 -2.47 1.50
C ILE A 228 2.18 -2.08 0.48
N ASP A 229 2.78 -3.05 -0.22
CA ASP A 229 3.65 -2.73 -1.36
C ASP A 229 2.81 -2.12 -2.49
N VAL A 230 3.29 -1.05 -3.07
CA VAL A 230 2.60 -0.31 -4.14
C VAL A 230 2.23 -1.19 -5.33
N ARG A 231 3.03 -2.20 -5.63
CA ARG A 231 2.79 -3.15 -6.73
C ARG A 231 1.71 -4.17 -6.37
N ASP A 232 1.63 -4.60 -5.11
CA ASP A 232 0.57 -5.50 -4.63
C ASP A 232 -0.76 -4.76 -4.60
N LEU A 233 -0.76 -3.49 -4.19
CA LEU A 233 -1.92 -2.63 -4.27
C LEU A 233 -2.37 -2.42 -5.73
N ALA A 234 -1.45 -2.11 -6.63
CA ALA A 234 -1.73 -1.94 -8.06
C ALA A 234 -2.34 -3.20 -8.68
N GLN A 235 -1.80 -4.37 -8.35
CA GLN A 235 -2.33 -5.66 -8.78
C GLN A 235 -3.76 -5.89 -8.25
N PHE A 236 -4.01 -5.56 -6.99
CA PHE A 236 -5.33 -5.72 -6.39
C PHE A 236 -6.38 -4.78 -7.01
N LEU A 237 -6.00 -3.54 -7.33
CA LEU A 237 -6.90 -2.60 -8.02
C LEU A 237 -7.37 -3.15 -9.38
N VAL A 238 -6.45 -3.66 -10.19
CA VAL A 238 -6.79 -4.27 -11.48
C VAL A 238 -7.58 -5.56 -11.28
N HIS A 239 -7.21 -6.38 -10.30
CA HIS A 239 -7.94 -7.59 -9.95
C HIS A 239 -9.38 -7.32 -9.53
N CYS A 240 -9.63 -6.26 -8.76
CA CYS A 240 -11.00 -5.85 -8.40
C CYS A 240 -11.85 -5.56 -9.64
N VAL A 241 -11.28 -4.95 -10.66
CA VAL A 241 -11.97 -4.70 -11.94
C VAL A 241 -12.20 -6.01 -12.71
N GLU A 242 -11.17 -6.85 -12.82
CA GLU A 242 -11.26 -8.12 -13.56
C GLU A 242 -12.31 -9.08 -12.97
N GLN A 243 -12.51 -9.06 -11.67
CA GLN A 243 -13.43 -9.93 -10.94
C GLN A 243 -14.78 -9.27 -10.64
N GLY A 244 -14.93 -7.97 -10.90
CA GLY A 244 -16.13 -7.22 -10.57
C GLY A 244 -16.40 -7.13 -9.07
N HIS A 245 -15.35 -7.03 -8.25
CA HIS A 245 -15.50 -6.86 -6.80
C HIS A 245 -16.10 -5.50 -6.47
N ILE A 246 -17.17 -5.49 -5.68
CA ILE A 246 -17.88 -4.28 -5.25
C ILE A 246 -17.81 -4.14 -3.73
N GLY A 247 -17.84 -2.89 -3.25
CA GLY A 247 -17.79 -2.55 -1.83
C GLY A 247 -16.41 -2.17 -1.32
N ALA A 248 -16.23 -2.12 0.00
CA ALA A 248 -15.00 -1.67 0.64
C ALA A 248 -14.04 -2.83 0.96
N TYR A 249 -12.73 -2.57 0.84
CA TYR A 249 -11.64 -3.52 1.11
C TYR A 249 -10.47 -2.82 1.77
N ASN A 250 -10.08 -3.26 2.97
CA ASN A 250 -8.86 -2.80 3.63
C ASN A 250 -7.63 -3.41 2.95
N ALA A 251 -6.91 -2.62 2.19
CA ALA A 251 -5.74 -3.06 1.42
C ALA A 251 -4.45 -2.82 2.21
N VAL A 252 -4.23 -3.64 3.21
CA VAL A 252 -3.05 -3.65 4.08
C VAL A 252 -2.58 -5.08 4.26
N CYS A 253 -1.31 -5.32 4.62
CA CYS A 253 -0.93 -6.66 5.09
C CYS A 253 -1.56 -6.93 6.46
N ASN A 254 -1.68 -8.20 6.85
CA ASN A 254 -2.01 -8.51 8.24
C ASN A 254 -0.95 -7.92 9.17
N PRO A 255 -1.32 -7.43 10.36
CA PRO A 255 -0.37 -6.90 11.34
C PRO A 255 0.74 -7.91 11.61
N ARG A 256 1.97 -7.44 11.61
CA ARG A 256 3.15 -8.29 11.82
C ARG A 256 4.10 -7.70 12.85
N PRO A 257 4.86 -8.56 13.55
CA PRO A 257 5.84 -8.07 14.51
C PRO A 257 6.87 -7.15 13.85
N TRP A 258 7.12 -6.01 14.46
CA TRP A 258 8.07 -5.00 14.02
C TRP A 258 9.49 -5.57 13.88
N GLY A 259 9.90 -6.42 14.84
CA GLY A 259 11.19 -7.11 14.77
C GLY A 259 11.34 -8.00 13.54
N SER A 260 10.28 -8.69 13.14
CA SER A 260 10.30 -9.52 11.92
C SER A 260 10.44 -8.67 10.67
N PHE A 261 9.80 -7.50 10.63
CA PHE A 261 9.91 -6.56 9.52
C PHE A 261 11.33 -5.99 9.40
N LEU A 262 11.91 -5.49 10.51
CA LEU A 262 13.26 -4.95 10.52
C LEU A 262 14.30 -6.02 10.18
N ALA A 263 14.17 -7.23 10.73
CA ALA A 263 15.07 -8.35 10.42
C ALA A 263 15.01 -8.72 8.93
N ALA A 264 13.81 -8.85 8.35
CA ALA A 264 13.65 -9.14 6.92
C ALA A 264 14.24 -8.04 6.03
N THR A 265 14.12 -6.77 6.43
CA THR A 265 14.72 -5.63 5.71
C THR A 265 16.24 -5.67 5.79
N ARG A 266 16.80 -5.85 7.00
CA ARG A 266 18.24 -5.99 7.24
C ARG A 266 18.81 -7.13 6.41
N ASP A 267 18.28 -8.34 6.55
CA ASP A 267 18.78 -9.54 5.89
C ASP A 267 18.72 -9.44 4.36
N ALA A 268 17.79 -8.65 3.84
CA ALA A 268 17.64 -8.41 2.41
C ALA A 268 18.68 -7.47 1.81
N VAL A 269 19.16 -6.47 2.57
CA VAL A 269 20.01 -5.39 2.04
C VAL A 269 21.41 -5.35 2.66
N ASN A 270 21.54 -5.68 3.94
CA ASN A 270 22.85 -5.75 4.64
C ASN A 270 22.73 -6.56 5.94
N PRO A 271 22.98 -7.87 5.93
CA PRO A 271 22.87 -8.74 7.11
C PRO A 271 23.84 -8.42 8.24
N ASP A 272 24.91 -7.66 7.97
CA ASP A 272 25.89 -7.27 8.98
C ASP A 272 25.45 -6.07 9.83
N ALA A 273 24.38 -5.38 9.45
CA ALA A 273 23.81 -4.29 10.24
C ALA A 273 23.24 -4.82 11.57
N LYS A 274 23.54 -4.12 12.67
CA LYS A 274 23.16 -4.54 14.03
C LYS A 274 21.99 -3.70 14.52
N LEU A 275 20.88 -4.34 14.89
CA LEU A 275 19.72 -3.66 15.47
C LEU A 275 19.92 -3.49 16.97
N THR A 276 19.90 -2.26 17.45
CA THR A 276 19.90 -1.92 18.89
C THR A 276 18.48 -1.42 19.24
N TRP A 277 17.79 -2.19 20.08
CA TRP A 277 16.45 -1.88 20.53
C TRP A 277 16.46 -0.82 21.61
N VAL A 278 15.76 0.28 21.37
CA VAL A 278 15.66 1.41 22.29
C VAL A 278 14.20 1.59 22.70
N PRO A 279 13.87 1.47 24.01
CA PRO A 279 12.49 1.57 24.49
C PRO A 279 11.85 2.92 24.20
N ALA A 280 10.53 2.92 23.95
CA ALA A 280 9.74 4.11 23.62
C ALA A 280 9.91 5.25 24.64
N GLY A 281 9.93 4.92 25.95
CA GLY A 281 10.13 5.94 26.99
C GLY A 281 11.48 6.65 26.89
N PHE A 282 12.56 5.90 26.59
CA PHE A 282 13.87 6.51 26.38
C PHE A 282 13.91 7.37 25.11
N LEU A 283 13.27 6.90 24.03
CA LEU A 283 13.15 7.67 22.80
C LEU A 283 12.45 9.01 23.03
N ALA A 284 11.36 9.02 23.84
CA ALA A 284 10.64 10.23 24.20
C ALA A 284 11.48 11.18 25.05
N GLU A 285 12.28 10.69 26.00
CA GLU A 285 13.25 11.47 26.78
C GLU A 285 14.29 12.20 25.90
N HIS A 286 14.55 11.65 24.69
CA HIS A 286 15.49 12.20 23.70
C HIS A 286 14.81 12.84 22.48
N ASP A 287 13.57 13.29 22.63
CA ASP A 287 12.79 13.98 21.58
C ASP A 287 12.65 13.21 20.26
N VAL A 288 12.76 11.88 20.28
CA VAL A 288 12.48 11.08 19.09
C VAL A 288 10.97 10.96 18.90
N GLN A 289 10.49 11.54 17.81
CA GLN A 289 9.06 11.64 17.53
C GLN A 289 8.59 10.49 16.61
N PRO A 290 7.61 9.65 17.04
CA PRO A 290 6.92 8.73 16.14
C PRO A 290 6.33 9.48 14.94
N TRP A 291 6.34 8.84 13.76
CA TRP A 291 5.82 9.37 12.49
C TRP A 291 6.55 10.61 11.93
N ASN A 292 7.60 11.06 12.60
CA ASN A 292 8.50 12.10 12.12
C ASN A 292 9.93 11.58 11.99
N ASP A 293 10.55 11.15 13.08
CA ASP A 293 11.89 10.55 13.10
C ASP A 293 11.85 9.06 12.77
N VAL A 294 10.82 8.35 13.25
CA VAL A 294 10.63 6.92 13.04
C VAL A 294 9.22 6.66 12.50
N HIS A 295 9.17 6.13 11.28
CA HIS A 295 7.92 5.81 10.58
C HIS A 295 7.64 4.31 10.64
N MET A 296 6.37 3.94 10.42
CA MET A 296 5.89 2.56 10.35
C MET A 296 5.92 1.81 11.69
N TRP A 297 6.17 2.50 12.78
CA TRP A 297 6.17 1.99 14.12
C TRP A 297 5.31 2.87 15.03
N ALA A 298 4.62 2.24 15.94
CA ALA A 298 3.96 2.87 17.07
C ALA A 298 4.22 2.00 18.30
N ASP A 299 4.47 2.63 19.45
CA ASP A 299 4.57 1.93 20.72
C ASP A 299 3.24 1.21 21.01
N ALA A 300 3.31 -0.07 21.37
CA ALA A 300 2.14 -0.90 21.67
C ALA A 300 1.28 -0.34 22.80
N ASP A 301 1.87 0.44 23.70
CA ASP A 301 1.21 1.09 24.83
C ASP A 301 0.66 2.50 24.47
N SER A 302 0.85 2.97 23.22
CA SER A 302 0.36 4.27 22.75
C SER A 302 -1.02 4.17 22.08
N PRO A 303 -1.80 5.26 22.06
CA PRO A 303 -3.05 5.31 21.29
C PRO A 303 -2.86 4.97 19.80
N MET A 304 -1.69 5.27 19.24
CA MET A 304 -1.37 5.03 17.82
C MET A 304 -1.21 3.56 17.46
N ALA A 305 -1.06 2.65 18.42
CA ALA A 305 -0.85 1.22 18.16
C ALA A 305 -1.99 0.63 17.30
N GLY A 306 -3.22 1.05 17.53
CA GLY A 306 -4.39 0.60 16.77
C GLY A 306 -4.32 0.94 15.28
N SER A 307 -3.65 2.03 14.90
CA SER A 307 -3.51 2.44 13.49
C SER A 307 -2.76 1.44 12.62
N LEU A 308 -2.03 0.50 13.22
CA LEU A 308 -1.21 -0.53 12.56
C LEU A 308 -1.77 -1.96 12.76
N ALA A 309 -3.05 -2.10 13.12
CA ALA A 309 -3.65 -3.39 13.47
C ALA A 309 -5.02 -3.65 12.81
N TRP A 310 -5.24 -3.20 11.58
CA TRP A 310 -6.48 -3.39 10.82
C TRP A 310 -6.54 -4.77 10.16
N SER A 311 -7.74 -5.38 10.08
CA SER A 311 -7.93 -6.63 9.35
C SER A 311 -7.92 -6.39 7.84
N ALA A 312 -7.22 -7.29 7.13
CA ALA A 312 -7.21 -7.38 5.67
C ALA A 312 -7.94 -8.62 5.15
N ASP A 313 -8.63 -9.36 6.02
CA ASP A 313 -9.18 -10.68 5.70
C ASP A 313 -10.13 -10.66 4.51
N LYS A 314 -10.97 -9.62 4.40
CA LYS A 314 -11.89 -9.44 3.27
C LYS A 314 -11.15 -9.24 1.95
N ALA A 315 -10.12 -8.40 1.94
CA ALA A 315 -9.30 -8.16 0.76
C ALA A 315 -8.49 -9.41 0.37
N ILE A 316 -7.93 -10.14 1.34
CA ILE A 316 -7.22 -11.41 1.12
C ILE A 316 -8.18 -12.45 0.53
N ALA A 317 -9.37 -12.59 1.07
CA ALA A 317 -10.39 -13.49 0.54
C ALA A 317 -10.82 -13.09 -0.89
N ALA A 318 -10.74 -11.79 -1.22
CA ALA A 318 -10.99 -11.26 -2.56
C ALA A 318 -9.75 -11.30 -3.48
N GLY A 319 -8.64 -11.92 -3.07
CA GLY A 319 -7.46 -12.15 -3.91
C GLY A 319 -6.30 -11.16 -3.70
N LEU A 320 -6.34 -10.30 -2.67
CA LEU A 320 -5.15 -9.52 -2.31
C LEU A 320 -4.03 -10.46 -1.88
N ALA A 321 -2.89 -10.33 -2.52
CA ALA A 321 -1.68 -11.09 -2.22
C ALA A 321 -0.52 -10.16 -1.88
N PHE A 322 0.45 -10.67 -1.14
CA PHE A 322 1.58 -9.89 -0.66
C PHE A 322 2.90 -10.52 -1.09
N ARG A 323 3.79 -9.68 -1.63
CA ARG A 323 5.17 -10.08 -1.87
C ARG A 323 5.96 -10.21 -0.56
N PRO A 324 7.06 -10.95 -0.54
CA PRO A 324 7.96 -10.99 0.60
C PRO A 324 8.51 -9.59 0.94
N ALA A 325 8.55 -9.22 2.24
CA ALA A 325 9.12 -7.96 2.69
C ALA A 325 10.55 -7.72 2.20
N ALA A 326 11.34 -8.78 2.10
CA ALA A 326 12.69 -8.76 1.57
C ALA A 326 12.76 -8.30 0.09
N GLU A 327 11.76 -8.61 -0.73
CA GLU A 327 11.66 -8.15 -2.11
C GLU A 327 11.35 -6.65 -2.15
N THR A 328 10.36 -6.20 -1.37
CA THR A 328 10.05 -4.78 -1.24
C THR A 328 11.28 -3.98 -0.81
N ALA A 329 12.07 -4.49 0.15
CA ALA A 329 13.26 -3.81 0.65
C ALA A 329 14.34 -3.66 -0.44
N ARG A 330 14.68 -4.76 -1.12
CA ARG A 330 15.68 -4.73 -2.21
C ARG A 330 15.28 -3.82 -3.35
N ASP A 331 14.04 -3.93 -3.80
CA ASP A 331 13.58 -3.17 -4.98
C ASP A 331 13.44 -1.68 -4.66
N THR A 332 13.04 -1.34 -3.42
CA THR A 332 12.99 0.06 -2.98
C THR A 332 14.40 0.66 -2.90
N LEU A 333 15.37 -0.09 -2.35
CA LEU A 333 16.76 0.35 -2.31
C LEU A 333 17.32 0.51 -3.73
N ALA A 334 17.13 -0.48 -4.59
CA ALA A 334 17.57 -0.42 -5.99
C ALA A 334 16.98 0.78 -6.73
N TRP A 335 15.68 1.04 -6.56
CA TRP A 335 15.07 2.26 -7.12
C TRP A 335 15.69 3.53 -6.53
N PHE A 336 15.86 3.61 -5.21
CA PHE A 336 16.43 4.79 -4.55
C PHE A 336 17.84 5.10 -5.09
N GLU A 337 18.63 4.09 -5.38
CA GLU A 337 19.97 4.22 -5.94
C GLU A 337 19.98 4.78 -7.37
N THR A 338 18.88 4.68 -8.11
CA THR A 338 18.74 5.33 -9.43
C THR A 338 18.48 6.83 -9.35
N LEU A 339 18.13 7.35 -8.18
CA LEU A 339 17.85 8.77 -8.02
C LEU A 339 19.11 9.63 -8.13
N PRO A 340 18.99 10.91 -8.55
CA PRO A 340 20.13 11.81 -8.64
C PRO A 340 20.88 11.90 -7.30
N PRO A 341 22.22 12.04 -7.29
CA PRO A 341 23.06 12.10 -6.08
C PRO A 341 22.51 13.06 -5.02
N LYS A 342 22.20 14.29 -5.41
CA LYS A 342 21.64 15.30 -4.51
C LYS A 342 20.35 14.84 -3.80
N ARG A 343 19.51 14.02 -4.47
CA ARG A 343 18.28 13.48 -3.87
C ARG A 343 18.56 12.35 -2.88
N ARG A 344 19.65 11.61 -3.08
CA ARG A 344 20.07 10.50 -2.21
C ARG A 344 20.82 10.96 -0.96
N GLU A 345 21.40 12.15 -0.98
CA GLU A 345 22.12 12.73 0.16
C GLU A 345 21.19 13.03 1.34
N GLN A 346 19.94 13.38 1.07
CA GLN A 346 18.97 13.76 2.10
C GLN A 346 17.64 13.04 1.90
N LEU A 347 17.30 12.15 2.83
CA LEU A 347 15.97 11.57 2.95
C LEU A 347 14.98 12.61 3.44
N ARG A 348 13.73 12.49 3.01
CA ARG A 348 12.63 13.37 3.41
C ARG A 348 11.97 12.96 4.72
N ALA A 349 12.25 11.73 5.15
CA ALA A 349 11.71 11.13 6.35
C ALA A 349 12.77 10.26 7.02
N GLY A 350 12.58 9.95 8.28
CA GLY A 350 13.50 9.15 9.07
C GLY A 350 14.45 10.00 9.91
N MET A 351 15.11 9.34 10.85
CA MET A 351 16.01 9.99 11.78
C MET A 351 17.29 10.45 11.08
N ASN A 352 17.72 11.63 11.40
CA ASN A 352 18.97 12.16 10.92
C ASN A 352 20.14 11.40 11.58
N PRO A 353 21.27 11.15 10.86
CA PRO A 353 22.37 10.31 11.36
C PRO A 353 22.98 10.81 12.65
N GLU A 354 23.12 12.12 12.84
CA GLU A 354 23.70 12.73 14.03
C GLU A 354 22.79 12.52 15.25
N LYS A 355 21.48 12.65 15.08
CA LYS A 355 20.49 12.37 16.13
C LYS A 355 20.49 10.89 16.51
N GLU A 356 20.51 10.00 15.51
CA GLU A 356 20.57 8.55 15.75
C GLU A 356 21.81 8.18 16.56
N ALA A 357 22.98 8.69 16.17
CA ALA A 357 24.25 8.42 16.88
C ALA A 357 24.22 8.95 18.32
N ALA A 358 23.67 10.13 18.54
CA ALA A 358 23.56 10.71 19.88
C ALA A 358 22.63 9.90 20.80
N VAL A 359 21.49 9.44 20.27
CA VAL A 359 20.53 8.62 21.03
C VAL A 359 21.13 7.24 21.36
N LEU A 360 21.84 6.60 20.43
CA LEU A 360 22.52 5.33 20.66
C LEU A 360 23.64 5.46 21.72
N ALA A 361 24.44 6.52 21.66
CA ALA A 361 25.48 6.77 22.64
C ALA A 361 24.88 6.96 24.05
N ALA A 362 23.84 7.76 24.20
CA ALA A 362 23.15 7.96 25.47
C ALA A 362 22.49 6.65 25.98
N TRP A 363 21.97 5.82 25.08
CA TRP A 363 21.41 4.51 25.44
C TRP A 363 22.47 3.58 26.02
N HIS A 364 23.65 3.49 25.38
CA HIS A 364 24.77 2.67 25.89
C HIS A 364 25.33 3.16 27.23
N GLU A 365 25.39 4.47 27.45
CA GLU A 365 25.77 5.03 28.75
C GLU A 365 24.79 4.60 29.85
N ARG A 366 23.48 4.59 29.55
CA ARG A 366 22.44 4.16 30.50
C ARG A 366 22.49 2.65 30.79
N GLU A 367 22.76 1.81 29.78
CA GLU A 367 22.86 0.35 29.97
C GLU A 367 24.16 -0.07 30.67
N GLY A 368 25.22 0.76 30.55
CA GLY A 368 26.50 0.52 31.20
C GLY A 368 26.61 1.04 32.64
N ALA A 369 25.61 1.81 33.10
CA ALA A 369 25.52 2.35 34.46
C ALA A 369 24.68 1.45 35.37
#